data_77868091e251c9af3de7c7e7d9dfe10a
#
_entry.id   77868091e251c9af3de7c7e7d9dfe10a
#
_cell.length_a   1.000
_cell.length_b   1.000
_cell.length_c   1.000
_cell.angle_alpha   90.00
_cell.angle_beta   90.00
_cell.angle_gamma   90.00
#
_symmetry.space_group_name_H-M   'P 1'
#
loop_
_entity.id
_entity.type
_entity.pdbx_description
1 polymer ?
#
loop_
_entity_poly.entity_id
_entity_poly.type
_entity_poly.pdbx_seq_one_letter_code
_entity_poly.pdbx_strand_id
1 'polypeptide(L)'
;MLSELLKVQLNSDLIRLICFINYLIVLSSLKQKTLSGVLWSCVERFSVQGIQFVIMVIMARILLPSDYGMIGMLAIFIAIAQTLIDSGFSNALIQKKDRSEIDYSTVFYFNIAVGIVLYFILFFSSPLIARFYNTPELTGLTRVLALNLFINSLAVVQRAILSIKIDFKTQAKASFSAAIISGIVGIVMAYTGFGVWSLAVQTVLNAFVNTVLLWIFSKWIPLKVFSFESFKKLFTFGSKLLASGLLDTIYRNIYTIVIGKKFASTDLGYFTRADQFAQFPSSNLTGIIQRVTFPVLSEIQDDDERLA
;
A
#
# COMPACT_ATOMS: atom_id res chain seq x y z
N MET A 1 -19.99 -13.09 -60.23
CA MET A 1 -19.59 -11.77 -59.73
C MET A 1 -20.44 -11.26 -58.60
N LEU A 2 -21.79 -11.20 -58.74
CA LEU A 2 -22.69 -10.77 -57.65
C LEU A 2 -22.67 -11.72 -56.42
N SER A 3 -22.56 -13.05 -56.62
CA SER A 3 -22.51 -14.03 -55.52
C SER A 3 -21.24 -13.96 -54.71
N GLU A 4 -20.14 -13.57 -55.26
CA GLU A 4 -18.83 -13.40 -54.58
C GLU A 4 -18.83 -12.10 -53.77
N LEU A 5 -19.41 -11.00 -54.30
CA LEU A 5 -19.54 -9.75 -53.56
C LEU A 5 -20.50 -9.89 -52.35
N LEU A 6 -21.61 -10.63 -52.50
CA LEU A 6 -22.50 -10.93 -51.36
C LEU A 6 -21.82 -11.77 -50.29
N LYS A 7 -20.97 -12.76 -50.64
CA LYS A 7 -20.21 -13.54 -49.66
C LYS A 7 -19.19 -12.70 -48.91
N VAL A 8 -18.50 -11.78 -49.56
CA VAL A 8 -17.53 -10.87 -48.95
C VAL A 8 -18.24 -9.91 -47.99
N GLN A 9 -19.42 -9.35 -48.41
CA GLN A 9 -20.22 -8.50 -47.57
C GLN A 9 -20.75 -9.21 -46.34
N LEU A 10 -21.35 -10.41 -46.48
CA LEU A 10 -21.83 -11.23 -45.37
C LEU A 10 -20.70 -11.58 -44.38
N ASN A 11 -19.49 -11.86 -44.89
CA ASN A 11 -18.34 -12.20 -44.05
C ASN A 11 -17.85 -10.98 -43.25
N SER A 12 -17.89 -9.78 -43.85
CA SER A 12 -17.53 -8.54 -43.16
C SER A 12 -18.51 -8.16 -42.07
N ASP A 13 -19.81 -8.34 -42.32
CA ASP A 13 -20.86 -8.06 -41.33
C ASP A 13 -20.86 -9.09 -40.20
N LEU A 14 -20.58 -10.35 -40.49
CA LEU A 14 -20.39 -11.39 -39.48
C LEU A 14 -19.18 -11.13 -38.58
N ILE A 15 -18.07 -10.68 -39.15
CA ILE A 15 -16.87 -10.28 -38.41
C ILE A 15 -17.17 -9.07 -37.51
N ARG A 16 -17.89 -8.07 -38.01
CA ARG A 16 -18.31 -6.92 -37.21
C ARG A 16 -19.24 -7.31 -36.07
N LEU A 17 -20.17 -8.21 -36.32
CA LEU A 17 -21.08 -8.74 -35.29
C LEU A 17 -20.34 -9.53 -34.20
N ILE A 18 -19.38 -10.37 -34.57
CA ILE A 18 -18.54 -11.11 -33.65
C ILE A 18 -17.66 -10.17 -32.82
N CYS A 19 -17.06 -9.15 -33.46
CA CYS A 19 -16.31 -8.10 -32.76
C CYS A 19 -17.20 -7.33 -31.77
N PHE A 20 -18.42 -6.98 -32.17
CA PHE A 20 -19.39 -6.28 -31.30
C PHE A 20 -19.86 -7.14 -30.12
N ILE A 21 -20.14 -8.44 -30.36
CA ILE A 21 -20.51 -9.39 -29.28
C ILE A 21 -19.32 -9.58 -28.32
N ASN A 22 -18.11 -9.78 -28.81
CA ASN A 22 -16.92 -9.87 -27.99
C ASN A 22 -16.69 -8.56 -27.18
N TYR A 23 -16.93 -7.41 -27.80
CA TYR A 23 -16.87 -6.12 -27.13
C TYR A 23 -17.89 -6.00 -25.99
N LEU A 24 -19.14 -6.42 -26.20
CA LEU A 24 -20.18 -6.44 -25.15
C LEU A 24 -19.85 -7.42 -24.02
N ILE A 25 -19.29 -8.60 -24.34
CA ILE A 25 -18.86 -9.59 -23.35
C ILE A 25 -17.72 -9.03 -22.50
N VAL A 26 -16.74 -8.38 -23.11
CA VAL A 26 -15.61 -7.75 -22.41
C VAL A 26 -16.11 -6.64 -21.49
N LEU A 27 -17.02 -5.77 -21.97
CA LEU A 27 -17.65 -4.71 -21.16
C LEU A 27 -18.41 -5.25 -19.95
N SER A 28 -19.22 -6.32 -20.15
CA SER A 28 -19.95 -6.94 -19.04
C SER A 28 -19.01 -7.59 -18.02
N SER A 29 -17.94 -8.23 -18.49
CA SER A 29 -16.95 -8.86 -17.63
C SER A 29 -16.11 -7.84 -16.85
N LEU A 30 -15.73 -6.72 -17.47
CA LEU A 30 -15.01 -5.63 -16.79
C LEU A 30 -15.89 -4.97 -15.74
N LYS A 31 -17.15 -4.66 -16.07
CA LYS A 31 -18.12 -4.12 -15.11
C LYS A 31 -18.34 -5.05 -13.92
N GLN A 32 -18.47 -6.33 -14.16
CA GLN A 32 -18.66 -7.32 -13.11
C GLN A 32 -17.41 -7.49 -12.25
N LYS A 33 -16.21 -7.51 -12.86
CA LYS A 33 -14.93 -7.53 -12.14
C LYS A 33 -14.75 -6.26 -11.30
N THR A 34 -15.08 -5.09 -11.85
CA THR A 34 -15.00 -3.81 -11.15
C THR A 34 -15.93 -3.78 -9.94
N LEU A 35 -17.21 -4.17 -10.12
CA LEU A 35 -18.17 -4.24 -9.01
C LEU A 35 -17.73 -5.24 -7.93
N SER A 36 -17.29 -6.43 -8.32
CA SER A 36 -16.73 -7.41 -7.38
C SER A 36 -15.48 -6.88 -6.69
N GLY A 37 -14.60 -6.18 -7.43
CA GLY A 37 -13.40 -5.54 -6.88
C GLY A 37 -13.72 -4.47 -5.84
N VAL A 38 -14.71 -3.60 -6.12
CA VAL A 38 -15.21 -2.61 -5.14
C VAL A 38 -15.75 -3.29 -3.90
N LEU A 39 -16.64 -4.28 -4.05
CA LEU A 39 -17.24 -4.99 -2.93
C LEU A 39 -16.16 -5.67 -2.06
N TRP A 40 -15.21 -6.38 -2.66
CA TRP A 40 -14.12 -7.01 -1.91
C TRP A 40 -13.16 -6.00 -1.29
N SER A 41 -12.90 -4.87 -1.94
CA SER A 41 -12.10 -3.78 -1.37
C SER A 41 -12.81 -3.15 -0.16
N CYS A 42 -14.14 -2.98 -0.23
CA CYS A 42 -14.96 -2.55 0.91
C CYS A 42 -14.89 -3.56 2.05
N VAL A 43 -15.16 -4.84 1.77
CA VAL A 43 -15.11 -5.91 2.77
C VAL A 43 -13.73 -5.98 3.42
N GLU A 44 -12.64 -5.92 2.64
CA GLU A 44 -11.28 -5.88 3.18
C GLU A 44 -11.09 -4.71 4.14
N ARG A 45 -11.36 -3.50 3.65
CA ARG A 45 -11.11 -2.28 4.43
C ARG A 45 -11.92 -2.26 5.72
N PHE A 46 -13.23 -2.49 5.64
CA PHE A 46 -14.08 -2.46 6.82
C PHE A 46 -13.78 -3.61 7.79
N SER A 47 -13.45 -4.80 7.30
CA SER A 47 -13.10 -5.94 8.16
C SER A 47 -11.76 -5.73 8.86
N VAL A 48 -10.71 -5.34 8.12
CA VAL A 48 -9.39 -5.05 8.70
C VAL A 48 -9.47 -3.87 9.66
N GLN A 49 -10.21 -2.83 9.29
CA GLN A 49 -10.40 -1.65 10.11
C GLN A 49 -11.21 -1.94 11.37
N GLY A 50 -12.25 -2.78 11.27
CA GLY A 50 -13.02 -3.23 12.44
C GLY A 50 -12.16 -4.00 13.43
N ILE A 51 -11.31 -4.92 12.94
CA ILE A 51 -10.36 -5.63 13.80
C ILE A 51 -9.36 -4.66 14.42
N GLN A 52 -8.77 -3.76 13.64
CA GLN A 52 -7.81 -2.78 14.14
C GLN A 52 -8.45 -1.85 15.16
N PHE A 53 -9.73 -1.48 14.98
CA PHE A 53 -10.48 -0.70 15.96
C PHE A 53 -10.66 -1.46 17.27
N VAL A 54 -11.06 -2.73 17.23
CA VAL A 54 -11.19 -3.57 18.43
C VAL A 54 -9.84 -3.70 19.16
N ILE A 55 -8.77 -4.00 18.42
CA ILE A 55 -7.42 -4.10 18.97
C ILE A 55 -7.01 -2.76 19.59
N MET A 56 -7.26 -1.64 18.91
CA MET A 56 -6.94 -0.31 19.39
C MET A 56 -7.68 0.01 20.70
N VAL A 57 -8.96 -0.33 20.80
CA VAL A 57 -9.75 -0.09 22.03
C VAL A 57 -9.21 -0.94 23.19
N ILE A 58 -8.86 -2.21 22.94
CA ILE A 58 -8.28 -3.08 23.98
C ILE A 58 -6.93 -2.53 24.43
N MET A 59 -6.04 -2.21 23.48
CA MET A 59 -4.70 -1.71 23.79
C MET A 59 -4.74 -0.32 24.46
N ALA A 60 -5.69 0.54 24.09
CA ALA A 60 -5.85 1.86 24.72
C ALA A 60 -6.27 1.80 26.21
N ARG A 61 -6.82 0.67 26.66
CA ARG A 61 -7.12 0.45 28.08
C ARG A 61 -5.93 -0.05 28.89
N ILE A 62 -4.89 -0.54 28.21
CA ILE A 62 -3.72 -1.19 28.83
C ILE A 62 -2.51 -0.26 28.77
N LEU A 63 -2.29 0.37 27.61
CA LEU A 63 -1.13 1.19 27.33
C LEU A 63 -1.33 2.65 27.71
N LEU A 64 -0.24 3.31 28.08
CA LEU A 64 -0.26 4.73 28.41
C LEU A 64 -0.36 5.61 27.14
N PRO A 65 -0.98 6.80 27.23
CA PRO A 65 -0.98 7.75 26.12
C PRO A 65 0.43 8.11 25.62
N SER A 66 1.42 8.13 26.51
CA SER A 66 2.83 8.36 26.17
C SER A 66 3.41 7.30 25.21
N ASP A 67 2.96 6.03 25.32
CA ASP A 67 3.38 4.95 24.43
C ASP A 67 2.96 5.24 22.97
N TYR A 68 1.73 5.73 22.80
CA TYR A 68 1.21 6.16 21.50
C TYR A 68 1.90 7.42 20.99
N GLY A 69 2.26 8.35 21.91
CA GLY A 69 3.03 9.53 21.57
C GLY A 69 4.41 9.20 21.01
N MET A 70 5.10 8.23 21.60
CA MET A 70 6.40 7.76 21.09
C MET A 70 6.29 7.17 19.68
N ILE A 71 5.28 6.37 19.41
CA ILE A 71 5.00 5.89 18.05
C ILE A 71 4.66 7.05 17.10
N GLY A 72 3.88 8.03 17.57
CA GLY A 72 3.55 9.24 16.81
C GLY A 72 4.77 10.06 16.43
N MET A 73 5.77 10.22 17.33
CA MET A 73 7.04 10.90 17.02
C MET A 73 7.81 10.24 15.88
N LEU A 74 7.72 8.91 15.74
CA LEU A 74 8.39 8.15 14.70
C LEU A 74 7.57 8.08 13.39
N ALA A 75 6.27 8.31 13.46
CA ALA A 75 5.36 8.11 12.34
C ALA A 75 5.76 8.88 11.07
N ILE A 76 6.22 10.12 11.20
CA ILE A 76 6.64 10.93 10.05
C ILE A 76 7.85 10.37 9.34
N PHE A 77 8.87 9.92 10.08
CA PHE A 77 10.10 9.37 9.48
C PHE A 77 9.78 8.08 8.73
N ILE A 78 8.96 7.23 9.33
CA ILE A 78 8.48 6.00 8.69
C ILE A 78 7.58 6.32 7.48
N ALA A 79 6.68 7.30 7.58
CA ALA A 79 5.78 7.68 6.49
C ALA A 79 6.55 8.24 5.28
N ILE A 80 7.53 9.12 5.49
CA ILE A 80 8.40 9.63 4.41
C ILE A 80 9.15 8.47 3.75
N ALA A 81 9.77 7.61 4.55
CA ALA A 81 10.51 6.46 4.02
C ALA A 81 9.59 5.47 3.29
N GLN A 82 8.39 5.23 3.81
CA GLN A 82 7.39 4.38 3.14
C GLN A 82 6.93 4.99 1.82
N THR A 83 6.72 6.31 1.76
CA THR A 83 6.38 7.02 0.52
C THR A 83 7.48 6.86 -0.54
N LEU A 84 8.75 6.86 -0.15
CA LEU A 84 9.86 6.58 -1.06
C LEU A 84 9.84 5.15 -1.63
N ILE A 85 9.38 4.18 -0.88
CA ILE A 85 9.24 2.78 -1.31
C ILE A 85 8.00 2.60 -2.19
N ASP A 86 6.84 3.12 -1.78
CA ASP A 86 5.55 2.83 -2.43
C ASP A 86 5.29 3.68 -3.66
N SER A 87 5.95 4.83 -3.78
CA SER A 87 5.37 5.99 -4.46
C SER A 87 5.48 6.05 -5.94
N GLY A 88 6.08 5.36 -6.65
CA GLY A 88 6.09 5.66 -8.09
C GLY A 88 6.03 4.40 -8.91
N PHE A 89 6.82 3.42 -8.52
CA PHE A 89 7.02 2.25 -9.34
C PHE A 89 5.84 1.27 -9.32
N SER A 90 5.15 1.12 -8.18
CA SER A 90 3.93 0.31 -8.12
C SER A 90 2.85 0.87 -9.05
N ASN A 91 2.62 2.19 -8.99
CA ASN A 91 1.65 2.86 -9.84
C ASN A 91 2.09 2.90 -11.31
N ALA A 92 3.40 3.08 -11.57
CA ALA A 92 3.95 2.99 -12.91
C ALA A 92 3.77 1.59 -13.54
N LEU A 93 3.94 0.52 -12.75
CA LEU A 93 3.63 -0.84 -13.18
C LEU A 93 2.13 -1.03 -13.48
N ILE A 94 1.24 -0.46 -12.66
CA ILE A 94 -0.21 -0.57 -12.87
C ILE A 94 -0.61 0.16 -14.15
N GLN A 95 -0.04 1.33 -14.42
CA GLN A 95 -0.36 2.14 -15.60
C GLN A 95 0.20 1.57 -16.90
N LYS A 96 1.40 0.96 -16.86
CA LYS A 96 2.05 0.43 -18.07
C LYS A 96 1.25 -0.75 -18.63
N LYS A 97 0.73 -0.69 -19.88
CA LYS A 97 -0.03 -1.78 -20.51
C LYS A 97 0.85 -2.95 -20.90
N ASP A 98 1.96 -2.67 -21.61
CA ASP A 98 2.91 -3.69 -22.09
C ASP A 98 3.94 -4.05 -21.03
N ARG A 99 3.48 -4.72 -19.98
CA ARG A 99 4.31 -5.13 -18.84
C ARG A 99 5.03 -6.43 -19.14
N SER A 100 6.32 -6.45 -18.91
CA SER A 100 7.14 -7.66 -19.01
C SER A 100 7.54 -8.17 -17.61
N GLU A 101 7.92 -9.44 -17.53
CA GLU A 101 8.49 -10.02 -16.30
C GLU A 101 9.80 -9.31 -15.89
N ILE A 102 10.50 -8.72 -16.86
CA ILE A 102 11.70 -7.89 -16.62
C ILE A 102 11.32 -6.60 -15.88
N ASP A 103 10.18 -5.97 -16.24
CA ASP A 103 9.70 -4.75 -15.55
C ASP A 103 9.39 -5.04 -14.08
N TYR A 104 8.64 -6.14 -13.81
CA TYR A 104 8.32 -6.54 -12.43
C TYR A 104 9.60 -6.84 -11.63
N SER A 105 10.54 -7.57 -12.21
CA SER A 105 11.79 -7.93 -11.55
C SER A 105 12.68 -6.70 -11.30
N THR A 106 12.75 -5.77 -12.26
CA THR A 106 13.49 -4.51 -12.13
C THR A 106 12.95 -3.66 -10.98
N VAL A 107 11.62 -3.49 -10.91
CA VAL A 107 10.95 -2.76 -9.81
C VAL A 107 11.17 -3.45 -8.46
N PHE A 108 11.12 -4.78 -8.43
CA PHE A 108 11.35 -5.56 -7.22
C PHE A 108 12.75 -5.31 -6.63
N TYR A 109 13.80 -5.49 -7.44
CA TYR A 109 15.17 -5.28 -6.98
C TYR A 109 15.46 -3.84 -6.61
N PHE A 110 14.90 -2.88 -7.36
CA PHE A 110 15.01 -1.47 -7.01
C PHE A 110 14.37 -1.15 -5.66
N ASN A 111 13.14 -1.62 -5.41
CA ASN A 111 12.45 -1.37 -4.14
C ASN A 111 13.17 -2.03 -2.95
N ILE A 112 13.73 -3.22 -3.12
CA ILE A 112 14.56 -3.84 -2.08
C ILE A 112 15.79 -2.97 -1.78
N ALA A 113 16.51 -2.53 -2.81
CA ALA A 113 17.68 -1.66 -2.61
C ALA A 113 17.30 -0.37 -1.88
N VAL A 114 16.21 0.29 -2.27
CA VAL A 114 15.69 1.47 -1.58
C VAL A 114 15.28 1.13 -0.13
N GLY A 115 14.57 0.02 0.09
CA GLY A 115 14.15 -0.42 1.42
C GLY A 115 15.34 -0.67 2.36
N ILE A 116 16.41 -1.30 1.86
CA ILE A 116 17.64 -1.53 2.61
C ILE A 116 18.34 -0.20 2.93
N VAL A 117 18.50 0.68 1.94
CA VAL A 117 19.14 1.99 2.13
C VAL A 117 18.37 2.82 3.16
N LEU A 118 17.05 2.90 3.04
CA LEU A 118 16.21 3.65 3.99
C LEU A 118 16.24 3.05 5.40
N TYR A 119 16.26 1.72 5.50
CA TYR A 119 16.45 1.04 6.79
C TYR A 119 17.74 1.47 7.46
N PHE A 120 18.88 1.46 6.74
CA PHE A 120 20.16 1.86 7.30
C PHE A 120 20.22 3.37 7.62
N ILE A 121 19.63 4.22 6.76
CA ILE A 121 19.52 5.65 7.05
C ILE A 121 18.80 5.86 8.39
N LEU A 122 17.64 5.25 8.61
CA LEU A 122 16.90 5.39 9.86
C LEU A 122 17.62 4.71 11.03
N PHE A 123 18.26 3.57 10.81
CA PHE A 123 19.02 2.86 11.84
C PHE A 123 20.15 3.72 12.40
N PHE A 124 20.94 4.35 11.52
CA PHE A 124 22.04 5.23 11.93
C PHE A 124 21.56 6.62 12.42
N SER A 125 20.44 7.10 11.89
CA SER A 125 19.83 8.36 12.34
C SER A 125 19.03 8.21 13.63
N SER A 126 18.77 7.00 14.12
CA SER A 126 17.94 6.75 15.30
C SER A 126 18.42 7.49 16.57
N PRO A 127 19.73 7.62 16.88
CA PRO A 127 20.17 8.40 18.03
C PRO A 127 19.94 9.91 17.85
N LEU A 128 19.99 10.43 16.61
CA LEU A 128 19.70 11.83 16.31
C LEU A 128 18.21 12.13 16.50
N ILE A 129 17.34 11.22 16.07
CA ILE A 129 15.87 11.31 16.28
C ILE A 129 15.57 11.32 17.78
N ALA A 130 16.18 10.40 18.55
CA ALA A 130 16.02 10.34 20.00
C ALA A 130 16.48 11.62 20.71
N ARG A 131 17.60 12.20 20.28
CA ARG A 131 18.08 13.49 20.78
C ARG A 131 17.15 14.64 20.39
N PHE A 132 16.63 14.64 19.15
CA PHE A 132 15.71 15.69 18.70
C PHE A 132 14.46 15.76 19.58
N TYR A 133 13.89 14.63 19.99
CA TYR A 133 12.72 14.57 20.86
C TYR A 133 13.05 14.49 22.36
N ASN A 134 14.31 14.44 22.76
CA ASN A 134 14.76 14.24 24.14
C ASN A 134 14.18 12.94 24.77
N THR A 135 14.03 11.87 23.99
CA THR A 135 13.43 10.59 24.41
C THR A 135 14.36 9.45 23.98
N PRO A 136 15.25 8.94 24.87
CA PRO A 136 16.25 7.92 24.51
C PRO A 136 15.66 6.62 23.99
N GLU A 137 14.47 6.22 24.44
CA GLU A 137 13.75 4.99 24.05
C GLU A 137 13.47 4.93 22.55
N LEU A 138 13.36 6.10 21.89
CA LEU A 138 13.11 6.18 20.44
C LEU A 138 14.25 5.57 19.62
N THR A 139 15.47 5.46 20.15
CA THR A 139 16.58 4.85 19.42
C THR A 139 16.27 3.37 19.09
N GLY A 140 15.88 2.60 20.08
CA GLY A 140 15.51 1.19 19.87
C GLY A 140 14.25 1.02 19.04
N LEU A 141 13.23 1.81 19.36
CA LEU A 141 11.95 1.80 18.65
C LEU A 141 12.10 2.12 17.16
N THR A 142 12.89 3.15 16.81
CA THR A 142 13.17 3.52 15.41
C THR A 142 13.81 2.37 14.66
N ARG A 143 14.80 1.69 15.25
CA ARG A 143 15.51 0.55 14.61
C ARG A 143 14.57 -0.61 14.32
N VAL A 144 13.70 -0.94 15.27
CA VAL A 144 12.72 -2.02 15.09
C VAL A 144 11.63 -1.63 14.08
N LEU A 145 11.06 -0.43 14.19
CA LEU A 145 10.04 0.02 13.25
C LEU A 145 10.57 0.21 11.83
N ALA A 146 11.84 0.60 11.67
CA ALA A 146 12.46 0.71 10.36
C ALA A 146 12.54 -0.64 9.61
N LEU A 147 12.53 -1.80 10.30
CA LEU A 147 12.42 -3.13 9.66
C LEU A 147 11.16 -3.24 8.79
N ASN A 148 10.11 -2.52 9.16
CA ASN A 148 8.88 -2.47 8.38
C ASN A 148 9.10 -2.00 6.93
N LEU A 149 10.05 -1.08 6.72
CA LEU A 149 10.40 -0.57 5.39
C LEU A 149 10.98 -1.68 4.50
N PHE A 150 11.93 -2.42 5.02
CA PHE A 150 12.51 -3.55 4.31
C PHE A 150 11.46 -4.64 4.02
N ILE A 151 10.67 -5.02 5.02
CA ILE A 151 9.62 -6.03 4.87
C ILE A 151 8.58 -5.60 3.81
N ASN A 152 8.12 -4.34 3.85
CA ASN A 152 7.15 -3.82 2.89
C ASN A 152 7.71 -3.74 1.46
N SER A 153 9.01 -3.43 1.29
CA SER A 153 9.64 -3.40 -0.02
C SER A 153 9.57 -4.75 -0.76
N LEU A 154 9.57 -5.85 -0.02
CA LEU A 154 9.42 -7.20 -0.56
C LEU A 154 7.99 -7.49 -1.09
N ALA A 155 6.97 -6.73 -0.66
CA ALA A 155 5.59 -6.96 -1.01
C ALA A 155 5.05 -6.02 -2.11
N VAL A 156 5.82 -5.00 -2.53
CA VAL A 156 5.36 -3.96 -3.48
C VAL A 156 4.88 -4.57 -4.79
N VAL A 157 5.67 -5.44 -5.40
CA VAL A 157 5.36 -6.05 -6.70
C VAL A 157 4.19 -7.04 -6.58
N GLN A 158 4.13 -7.84 -5.52
CA GLN A 158 3.03 -8.77 -5.28
C GLN A 158 1.69 -8.02 -5.17
N ARG A 159 1.67 -6.90 -4.44
CA ARG A 159 0.48 -6.02 -4.38
C ARG A 159 0.12 -5.43 -5.74
N ALA A 160 1.11 -4.96 -6.50
CA ALA A 160 0.89 -4.42 -7.84
C ALA A 160 0.26 -5.47 -8.77
N ILE A 161 0.79 -6.70 -8.80
CA ILE A 161 0.27 -7.81 -9.62
C ILE A 161 -1.19 -8.13 -9.26
N LEU A 162 -1.51 -8.24 -7.97
CA LEU A 162 -2.87 -8.49 -7.52
C LEU A 162 -3.81 -7.33 -7.85
N SER A 163 -3.33 -6.08 -7.75
CA SER A 163 -4.10 -4.88 -8.13
C SER A 163 -4.37 -4.84 -9.62
N ILE A 164 -3.38 -5.15 -10.46
CA ILE A 164 -3.53 -5.25 -11.92
C ILE A 164 -4.58 -6.32 -12.30
N LYS A 165 -4.58 -7.45 -11.58
CA LYS A 165 -5.57 -8.53 -11.77
C LYS A 165 -6.93 -8.21 -11.14
N ILE A 166 -7.08 -7.08 -10.46
CA ILE A 166 -8.27 -6.70 -9.68
C ILE A 166 -8.64 -7.79 -8.64
N ASP A 167 -7.64 -8.53 -8.16
CA ASP A 167 -7.84 -9.59 -7.15
C ASP A 167 -7.68 -9.02 -5.73
N PHE A 168 -8.63 -8.18 -5.35
CA PHE A 168 -8.67 -7.61 -3.99
C PHE A 168 -9.11 -8.64 -2.94
N LYS A 169 -9.78 -9.74 -3.36
CA LYS A 169 -10.14 -10.83 -2.46
C LYS A 169 -8.91 -11.50 -1.83
N THR A 170 -7.90 -11.76 -2.64
CA THR A 170 -6.64 -12.34 -2.16
C THR A 170 -5.87 -11.38 -1.26
N GLN A 171 -5.84 -10.08 -1.62
CA GLN A 171 -5.26 -9.05 -0.76
C GLN A 171 -6.02 -8.95 0.59
N ALA A 172 -7.37 -9.02 0.57
CA ALA A 172 -8.20 -9.01 1.76
C ALA A 172 -7.86 -10.15 2.72
N LYS A 173 -7.71 -11.37 2.20
CA LYS A 173 -7.34 -12.54 3.02
C LYS A 173 -5.98 -12.35 3.69
N ALA A 174 -4.98 -11.84 2.96
CA ALA A 174 -3.65 -11.59 3.52
C ALA A 174 -3.69 -10.52 4.63
N SER A 175 -4.30 -9.38 4.34
CA SER A 175 -4.39 -8.25 5.29
C SER A 175 -5.21 -8.60 6.54
N PHE A 176 -6.31 -9.31 6.38
CA PHE A 176 -7.17 -9.75 7.49
C PHE A 176 -6.45 -10.73 8.42
N SER A 177 -5.81 -11.75 7.85
CA SER A 177 -5.04 -12.72 8.63
C SER A 177 -3.86 -12.05 9.36
N ALA A 178 -3.16 -11.14 8.69
CA ALA A 178 -2.07 -10.39 9.29
C ALA A 178 -2.55 -9.52 10.46
N ALA A 179 -3.70 -8.84 10.32
CA ALA A 179 -4.28 -8.01 11.38
C ALA A 179 -4.65 -8.85 12.62
N ILE A 180 -5.26 -10.02 12.44
CA ILE A 180 -5.62 -10.90 13.55
C ILE A 180 -4.36 -11.40 14.27
N ILE A 181 -3.42 -12.00 13.53
CA ILE A 181 -2.22 -12.59 14.13
C ILE A 181 -1.41 -11.54 14.88
N SER A 182 -1.12 -10.40 14.23
CA SER A 182 -0.36 -9.33 14.85
C SER A 182 -1.09 -8.68 16.02
N GLY A 183 -2.43 -8.56 15.91
CA GLY A 183 -3.25 -8.02 16.97
C GLY A 183 -3.26 -8.87 18.23
N ILE A 184 -3.38 -10.19 18.09
CA ILE A 184 -3.32 -11.12 19.23
C ILE A 184 -1.96 -11.01 19.92
N VAL A 185 -0.86 -11.05 19.16
CA VAL A 185 0.49 -10.92 19.71
C VAL A 185 0.69 -9.56 20.40
N GLY A 186 0.23 -8.46 19.76
CA GLY A 186 0.31 -7.12 20.35
C GLY A 186 -0.45 -7.02 21.67
N ILE A 187 -1.68 -7.56 21.74
CA ILE A 187 -2.49 -7.57 22.96
C ILE A 187 -1.81 -8.38 24.05
N VAL A 188 -1.31 -9.58 23.74
CA VAL A 188 -0.60 -10.42 24.74
C VAL A 188 0.62 -9.68 25.28
N MET A 189 1.43 -9.05 24.41
CA MET A 189 2.59 -8.26 24.85
C MET A 189 2.19 -7.06 25.70
N ALA A 190 1.07 -6.39 25.38
CA ALA A 190 0.58 -5.27 26.18
C ALA A 190 0.18 -5.74 27.59
N TYR A 191 -0.54 -6.86 27.72
CA TYR A 191 -0.91 -7.44 29.02
C TYR A 191 0.31 -7.93 29.83
N THR A 192 1.38 -8.35 29.17
CA THR A 192 2.63 -8.77 29.83
C THR A 192 3.55 -7.61 30.20
N GLY A 193 3.13 -6.36 29.99
CA GLY A 193 3.84 -5.17 30.47
C GLY A 193 4.95 -4.65 29.53
N PHE A 194 4.99 -5.05 28.27
CA PHE A 194 5.99 -4.57 27.32
C PHE A 194 5.76 -3.11 26.86
N GLY A 195 4.68 -2.44 27.29
CA GLY A 195 4.41 -1.03 26.97
C GLY A 195 4.47 -0.73 25.47
N VAL A 196 5.19 0.31 25.07
CA VAL A 196 5.33 0.75 23.68
C VAL A 196 5.85 -0.31 22.72
N TRP A 197 6.64 -1.28 23.22
CA TRP A 197 7.18 -2.38 22.40
C TRP A 197 6.08 -3.28 21.84
N SER A 198 4.95 -3.39 22.51
CA SER A 198 3.79 -4.13 21.99
C SER A 198 3.26 -3.54 20.69
N LEU A 199 3.22 -2.20 20.59
CA LEU A 199 2.83 -1.48 19.36
C LEU A 199 3.87 -1.65 18.24
N ALA A 200 5.15 -1.58 18.57
CA ALA A 200 6.23 -1.74 17.61
C ALA A 200 6.25 -3.16 17.01
N VAL A 201 6.21 -4.18 17.86
CA VAL A 201 6.19 -5.59 17.43
C VAL A 201 4.92 -5.91 16.66
N GLN A 202 3.76 -5.44 17.09
CA GLN A 202 2.49 -5.59 16.36
C GLN A 202 2.61 -5.04 14.92
N THR A 203 3.19 -3.84 14.77
CA THR A 203 3.34 -3.20 13.44
C THR A 203 4.26 -3.99 12.53
N VAL A 204 5.42 -4.40 13.02
CA VAL A 204 6.40 -5.18 12.24
C VAL A 204 5.86 -6.57 11.91
N LEU A 205 5.23 -7.24 12.87
CA LEU A 205 4.63 -8.56 12.66
C LEU A 205 3.48 -8.51 11.64
N ASN A 206 2.65 -7.44 11.68
CA ASN A 206 1.60 -7.24 10.68
C ASN A 206 2.19 -7.16 9.27
N ALA A 207 3.21 -6.33 9.07
CA ALA A 207 3.89 -6.23 7.79
C ALA A 207 4.53 -7.55 7.35
N PHE A 208 5.17 -8.27 8.28
CA PHE A 208 5.82 -9.54 7.99
C PHE A 208 4.81 -10.61 7.55
N VAL A 209 3.77 -10.84 8.34
CA VAL A 209 2.73 -11.83 8.02
C VAL A 209 2.02 -11.48 6.72
N ASN A 210 1.67 -10.20 6.52
CA ASN A 210 1.04 -9.76 5.28
C ASN A 210 1.94 -10.00 4.06
N THR A 211 3.23 -9.68 4.16
CA THR A 211 4.21 -9.91 3.09
C THR A 211 4.34 -11.40 2.77
N VAL A 212 4.50 -12.24 3.78
CA VAL A 212 4.60 -13.70 3.59
C VAL A 212 3.35 -14.25 2.89
N LEU A 213 2.16 -13.86 3.34
CA LEU A 213 0.91 -14.30 2.73
C LEU A 213 0.75 -13.81 1.30
N LEU A 214 1.15 -12.57 1.00
CA LEU A 214 1.14 -12.05 -0.37
C LEU A 214 2.06 -12.84 -1.29
N TRP A 215 3.24 -13.26 -0.82
CA TRP A 215 4.14 -14.13 -1.57
C TRP A 215 3.53 -15.50 -1.85
N ILE A 216 2.95 -16.13 -0.84
CA ILE A 216 2.29 -17.44 -0.97
C ILE A 216 1.12 -17.36 -1.98
N PHE A 217 0.33 -16.29 -1.92
CA PHE A 217 -0.86 -16.18 -2.76
C PHE A 217 -0.57 -15.68 -4.18
N SER A 218 0.38 -14.77 -4.37
CA SER A 218 0.71 -14.26 -5.70
C SER A 218 1.44 -15.27 -6.57
N LYS A 219 2.17 -16.21 -5.95
CA LYS A 219 2.98 -17.25 -6.60
C LYS A 219 3.98 -16.68 -7.62
N TRP A 220 4.23 -15.36 -7.61
CA TRP A 220 5.17 -14.72 -8.50
C TRP A 220 6.58 -14.75 -7.90
N ILE A 221 7.57 -15.08 -8.74
CA ILE A 221 8.99 -15.13 -8.37
C ILE A 221 9.76 -14.20 -9.31
N PRO A 222 10.63 -13.30 -8.78
CA PRO A 222 11.41 -12.40 -9.61
C PRO A 222 12.43 -13.16 -10.46
N LEU A 223 12.59 -12.73 -11.70
CA LEU A 223 13.71 -13.14 -12.56
C LEU A 223 15.00 -12.50 -12.02
N LYS A 224 16.13 -13.19 -12.14
CA LYS A 224 17.44 -12.65 -11.75
C LYS A 224 17.98 -11.66 -12.82
N VAL A 225 17.13 -10.70 -13.21
CA VAL A 225 17.45 -9.72 -14.27
C VAL A 225 17.03 -8.33 -13.80
N PHE A 226 17.91 -7.37 -14.02
CA PHE A 226 17.63 -5.94 -13.83
C PHE A 226 17.86 -5.22 -15.16
N SER A 227 16.86 -4.47 -15.64
CA SER A 227 16.94 -3.68 -16.87
C SER A 227 16.97 -2.20 -16.55
N PHE A 228 18.08 -1.53 -16.87
CA PHE A 228 18.17 -0.09 -16.68
C PHE A 228 17.24 0.69 -17.62
N GLU A 229 16.91 0.14 -18.80
CA GLU A 229 15.95 0.74 -19.72
C GLU A 229 14.53 0.73 -19.13
N SER A 230 14.09 -0.42 -18.61
CA SER A 230 12.81 -0.55 -17.90
C SER A 230 12.74 0.39 -16.67
N PHE A 231 13.83 0.44 -15.90
CA PHE A 231 13.95 1.36 -14.77
C PHE A 231 13.74 2.82 -15.20
N LYS A 232 14.47 3.29 -16.23
CA LYS A 232 14.38 4.68 -16.71
C LYS A 232 12.97 5.05 -17.19
N LYS A 233 12.31 4.14 -17.92
CA LYS A 233 10.93 4.35 -18.39
C LYS A 233 9.95 4.49 -17.23
N LEU A 234 10.02 3.59 -16.25
CA LEU A 234 9.14 3.59 -15.07
C LEU A 234 9.45 4.75 -14.13
N PHE A 235 10.74 5.14 -14.00
CA PHE A 235 11.17 6.25 -13.13
C PHE A 235 10.63 7.59 -13.61
N THR A 236 10.53 7.81 -14.92
CA THR A 236 10.03 9.09 -15.49
C THR A 236 8.60 9.40 -15.02
N PHE A 237 7.73 8.38 -14.96
CA PHE A 237 6.38 8.53 -14.42
C PHE A 237 6.38 8.48 -12.88
N GLY A 238 7.06 7.50 -12.31
CA GLY A 238 7.09 7.26 -10.87
C GLY A 238 7.66 8.43 -10.07
N SER A 239 8.70 9.12 -10.57
CA SER A 239 9.31 10.26 -9.87
C SER A 239 8.37 11.45 -9.67
N LYS A 240 7.46 11.69 -10.60
CA LYS A 240 6.44 12.76 -10.48
C LYS A 240 5.44 12.44 -9.37
N LEU A 241 4.98 11.19 -9.32
CA LEU A 241 4.09 10.72 -8.26
C LEU A 241 4.80 10.70 -6.91
N LEU A 242 6.09 10.33 -6.89
CA LEU A 242 6.93 10.37 -5.70
C LEU A 242 7.01 11.79 -5.12
N ALA A 243 7.32 12.78 -5.94
CA ALA A 243 7.42 14.17 -5.50
C ALA A 243 6.09 14.67 -4.89
N SER A 244 4.97 14.40 -5.57
CA SER A 244 3.63 14.73 -5.07
C SER A 244 3.30 14.02 -3.76
N GLY A 245 3.60 12.71 -3.66
CA GLY A 245 3.37 11.91 -2.46
C GLY A 245 4.21 12.35 -1.27
N LEU A 246 5.46 12.75 -1.49
CA LEU A 246 6.33 13.30 -0.44
C LEU A 246 5.79 14.62 0.12
N LEU A 247 5.36 15.54 -0.76
CA LEU A 247 4.76 16.80 -0.34
C LEU A 247 3.49 16.58 0.48
N ASP A 248 2.60 15.69 0.03
CA ASP A 248 1.39 15.32 0.77
C ASP A 248 1.74 14.69 2.13
N THR A 249 2.71 13.79 2.17
CA THR A 249 3.16 13.14 3.40
C THR A 249 3.71 14.13 4.42
N ILE A 250 4.56 15.07 3.98
CA ILE A 250 5.12 16.13 4.84
C ILE A 250 3.99 17.02 5.35
N TYR A 251 3.09 17.47 4.46
CA TYR A 251 1.98 18.35 4.81
C TYR A 251 1.06 17.74 5.87
N ARG A 252 0.68 16.48 5.71
CA ARG A 252 -0.20 15.76 6.66
C ARG A 252 0.44 15.55 8.02
N ASN A 253 1.75 15.39 8.08
CA ASN A 253 2.44 15.05 9.32
C ASN A 253 3.14 16.27 10.01
N ILE A 254 3.05 17.48 9.45
CA ILE A 254 3.74 18.64 9.99
C ILE A 254 3.33 18.97 11.43
N TYR A 255 2.05 18.84 11.74
CA TYR A 255 1.55 19.04 13.10
C TYR A 255 2.13 18.04 14.09
N THR A 256 2.28 16.78 13.68
CA THR A 256 2.88 15.72 14.50
C THR A 256 4.32 16.04 14.89
N ILE A 257 5.11 16.63 13.98
CA ILE A 257 6.48 17.07 14.27
C ILE A 257 6.48 18.19 15.30
N VAL A 258 5.66 19.22 15.06
CA VAL A 258 5.61 20.42 15.92
C VAL A 258 5.15 20.06 17.33
N ILE A 259 4.08 19.29 17.45
CA ILE A 259 3.54 18.84 18.72
C ILE A 259 4.56 17.96 19.44
N GLY A 260 5.12 16.95 18.78
CA GLY A 260 6.11 16.04 19.37
C GLY A 260 7.40 16.75 19.82
N LYS A 261 7.76 17.89 19.19
CA LYS A 261 8.94 18.68 19.59
C LYS A 261 8.66 19.66 20.71
N LYS A 262 7.46 20.26 20.77
CA LYS A 262 7.12 21.38 21.64
C LYS A 262 6.36 20.97 22.89
N PHE A 263 5.65 19.85 22.86
CA PHE A 263 4.77 19.34 23.90
C PHE A 263 5.22 17.97 24.41
N ALA A 264 4.55 17.45 25.42
CA ALA A 264 4.85 16.13 25.95
C ALA A 264 4.42 15.01 25.00
N SER A 265 5.04 13.82 25.12
CA SER A 265 4.63 12.62 24.37
C SER A 265 3.16 12.24 24.62
N THR A 266 2.66 12.51 25.80
CA THR A 266 1.23 12.32 26.18
C THR A 266 0.30 13.17 25.33
N ASP A 267 0.63 14.45 25.11
CA ASP A 267 -0.19 15.37 24.31
C ASP A 267 -0.21 14.94 22.85
N LEU A 268 0.94 14.53 22.33
CA LEU A 268 1.04 13.95 20.99
C LEU A 268 0.24 12.65 20.89
N GLY A 269 0.23 11.82 21.92
CA GLY A 269 -0.56 10.60 21.98
C GLY A 269 -2.07 10.89 21.85
N TYR A 270 -2.58 11.87 22.58
CA TYR A 270 -3.98 12.31 22.45
C TYR A 270 -4.28 12.88 21.07
N PHE A 271 -3.39 13.74 20.54
CA PHE A 271 -3.54 14.34 19.21
C PHE A 271 -3.60 13.29 18.11
N THR A 272 -2.64 12.38 18.09
CA THR A 272 -2.56 11.34 17.04
C THR A 272 -3.76 10.41 17.06
N ARG A 273 -4.31 10.13 18.24
CA ARG A 273 -5.54 9.33 18.35
C ARG A 273 -6.76 10.10 17.88
N ALA A 274 -6.93 11.36 18.29
CA ALA A 274 -8.04 12.19 17.84
C ALA A 274 -8.02 12.37 16.30
N ASP A 275 -6.85 12.65 15.72
CA ASP A 275 -6.67 12.79 14.29
C ASP A 275 -7.00 11.48 13.53
N GLN A 276 -6.54 10.34 14.05
CA GLN A 276 -6.85 9.03 13.49
C GLN A 276 -8.36 8.76 13.45
N PHE A 277 -9.11 9.12 14.51
CA PHE A 277 -10.56 9.00 14.54
C PHE A 277 -11.24 9.96 13.56
N ALA A 278 -10.79 11.21 13.50
CA ALA A 278 -11.37 12.23 12.62
C ALA A 278 -11.20 11.89 11.13
N GLN A 279 -10.02 11.34 10.75
CA GLN A 279 -9.74 10.97 9.37
C GLN A 279 -10.31 9.61 8.96
N PHE A 280 -10.76 8.80 9.90
CA PHE A 280 -11.21 7.43 9.68
C PHE A 280 -12.27 7.28 8.57
N PRO A 281 -13.38 8.05 8.52
CA PRO A 281 -14.40 7.86 7.49
C PRO A 281 -13.88 8.26 6.10
N SER A 282 -13.28 9.44 5.97
CA SER A 282 -12.86 10.00 4.68
C SER A 282 -11.72 9.24 4.03
N SER A 283 -10.71 8.86 4.81
CA SER A 283 -9.55 8.13 4.30
C SER A 283 -9.91 6.73 3.80
N ASN A 284 -10.87 6.06 4.44
CA ASN A 284 -11.32 4.75 4.01
C ASN A 284 -12.11 4.82 2.69
N LEU A 285 -13.06 5.73 2.58
CA LEU A 285 -13.87 5.90 1.37
C LEU A 285 -13.00 6.29 0.17
N THR A 286 -12.17 7.32 0.33
CA THR A 286 -11.24 7.77 -0.72
C THR A 286 -10.28 6.65 -1.13
N GLY A 287 -9.74 5.92 -0.15
CA GLY A 287 -8.82 4.82 -0.43
C GLY A 287 -9.46 3.63 -1.17
N ILE A 288 -10.74 3.31 -0.93
CA ILE A 288 -11.47 2.28 -1.67
C ILE A 288 -11.66 2.72 -3.12
N ILE A 289 -12.14 3.95 -3.32
CA ILE A 289 -12.39 4.50 -4.65
C ILE A 289 -11.10 4.50 -5.46
N GLN A 290 -10.03 5.10 -4.96
CA GLN A 290 -8.75 5.21 -5.68
C GLN A 290 -8.15 3.84 -6.03
N ARG A 291 -8.22 2.88 -5.11
CA ARG A 291 -7.65 1.55 -5.28
C ARG A 291 -8.29 0.76 -6.42
N VAL A 292 -9.58 0.95 -6.65
CA VAL A 292 -10.31 0.26 -7.72
C VAL A 292 -10.31 1.09 -8.99
N THR A 293 -10.52 2.40 -8.88
CA THR A 293 -10.62 3.31 -10.03
C THR A 293 -9.30 3.39 -10.79
N PHE A 294 -8.16 3.47 -10.11
CA PHE A 294 -6.87 3.63 -10.77
C PHE A 294 -6.49 2.47 -11.72
N PRO A 295 -6.56 1.18 -11.32
CA PRO A 295 -6.32 0.08 -12.25
C PRO A 295 -7.31 0.02 -13.41
N VAL A 296 -8.60 0.29 -13.14
CA VAL A 296 -9.66 0.27 -14.17
C VAL A 296 -9.43 1.37 -15.19
N LEU A 297 -9.19 2.60 -14.77
CA LEU A 297 -8.89 3.72 -15.69
C LEU A 297 -7.59 3.48 -16.45
N SER A 298 -6.58 2.86 -15.83
CA SER A 298 -5.33 2.51 -16.51
C SER A 298 -5.54 1.46 -17.61
N GLU A 299 -6.54 0.59 -17.49
CA GLU A 299 -6.87 -0.39 -18.52
C GLU A 299 -7.53 0.24 -19.76
N ILE A 300 -8.32 1.31 -19.58
CA ILE A 300 -9.06 2.00 -20.65
C ILE A 300 -8.43 3.34 -21.06
N GLN A 301 -7.21 3.65 -20.62
CA GLN A 301 -6.56 4.97 -20.79
C GLN A 301 -6.37 5.44 -22.23
N ASP A 302 -6.45 4.55 -23.24
CA ASP A 302 -6.34 4.89 -24.66
C ASP A 302 -7.70 4.98 -25.37
N ASP A 303 -8.81 4.92 -24.63
CA ASP A 303 -10.19 4.96 -25.16
C ASP A 303 -10.91 6.18 -24.57
N ASP A 304 -10.82 7.32 -25.29
CA ASP A 304 -11.38 8.61 -24.85
C ASP A 304 -12.90 8.57 -24.68
N GLU A 305 -13.62 7.73 -25.46
CA GLU A 305 -15.09 7.59 -25.35
C GLU A 305 -15.48 6.90 -24.05
N ARG A 306 -14.63 6.00 -23.52
CA ARG A 306 -14.86 5.31 -22.25
C ARG A 306 -14.37 6.09 -21.03
N LEU A 307 -13.47 7.04 -21.24
CA LEU A 307 -12.96 7.90 -20.17
C LEU A 307 -13.91 9.07 -19.86
N ALA A 308 -14.70 9.53 -20.84
CA ALA A 308 -15.71 10.58 -20.71
C ALA A 308 -17.00 10.04 -20.10
#